data_a0d138a1162ae33220b9b984d0dd3597
#
_entry.id   a0d138a1162ae33220b9b984d0dd3597
#
_cell.length_a   1.000
_cell.length_b   1.000
_cell.length_c   1.000
_cell.angle_alpha   90.00
_cell.angle_beta   90.00
_cell.angle_gamma   90.00
#
_symmetry.space_group_name_H-M   'P 1'
#
loop_
_entity.id
_entity.type
_entity.pdbx_description
1 polymer ?
#
loop_
_entity_poly.entity_id
_entity_poly.type
_entity_poly.pdbx_seq_one_letter_code
_entity_poly.pdbx_strand_id
1 'polypeptide(L)'
;MESINPRTGFCQQTKTFHSLRPRTPFPPPHQPLSITHFILSLLQSSTVPTTTTTYLTIPSTGESITYSQAIDQIHSLSSSLKNHYSLNNKDVAFILCPPSLHVPVLYLSLMYLGVIISPANPLSSDSELAHQFQLCKPKIAFATSQTAHKLPSLPLGTILIDSPEFTSLLTQPKPQAKQPRVEVSQSDIAAILYSSGTTGRVKGVALTHRNLIALISGFHHNMKEPEPNQPEQPPVSLFILPLFHVFGFFMSINAFSRGETLVLMERFDFVQMLKHVEKYRVTYMPVSPPLIVAFVKSDLTEKYDLSSLRSLGCGGAPLGKEVADKFKEKFPHVEIVQVIPF
;
A
#
# COMPACT_ATOMS: atom_id res chain seq x y z
N MET A 1 32.03 17.31 18.79
CA MET A 1 31.42 16.63 17.60
C MET A 1 31.70 15.15 17.75
N GLU A 2 30.66 14.31 17.76
CA GLU A 2 30.83 12.85 17.79
C GLU A 2 31.61 12.41 16.55
N SER A 3 32.74 11.68 16.75
CA SER A 3 33.53 11.18 15.62
C SER A 3 32.85 9.95 14.99
N ILE A 4 31.92 10.22 14.06
CA ILE A 4 31.30 9.18 13.26
C ILE A 4 32.28 8.76 12.16
N ASN A 5 32.57 7.48 12.06
CA ASN A 5 33.40 6.95 10.98
C ASN A 5 32.70 7.15 9.62
N PRO A 6 33.29 7.91 8.66
CA PRO A 6 32.62 8.25 7.41
C PRO A 6 32.42 7.06 6.46
N ARG A 7 33.06 5.92 6.68
CA ARG A 7 32.91 4.71 5.85
C ARG A 7 31.88 3.73 6.39
N THR A 8 31.73 3.67 7.71
CA THR A 8 30.89 2.66 8.37
C THR A 8 29.70 3.24 9.10
N GLY A 9 29.69 4.55 9.36
CA GLY A 9 28.67 5.19 10.20
C GLY A 9 28.84 4.90 11.70
N PHE A 10 29.86 4.12 12.10
CA PHE A 10 30.04 3.76 13.52
C PHE A 10 30.54 4.92 14.35
N CYS A 11 29.85 5.19 15.46
CA CYS A 11 30.29 6.11 16.50
C CYS A 11 30.89 5.33 17.66
N GLN A 12 32.19 5.57 17.95
CA GLN A 12 32.89 4.84 18.98
C GLN A 12 32.45 5.26 20.40
N GLN A 13 32.01 6.50 20.60
CA GLN A 13 31.55 7.01 21.87
C GLN A 13 30.20 6.43 22.29
N THR A 14 29.23 6.42 21.39
CA THR A 14 27.87 5.94 21.66
C THR A 14 27.69 4.46 21.36
N LYS A 15 28.68 3.80 20.73
CA LYS A 15 28.62 2.39 20.26
C LYS A 15 27.45 2.14 19.31
N THR A 16 27.04 3.14 18.53
CA THR A 16 25.91 3.07 17.60
C THR A 16 26.37 3.26 16.16
N PHE A 17 25.61 2.70 15.22
CA PHE A 17 25.77 2.97 13.80
C PHE A 17 24.80 4.07 13.37
N HIS A 18 25.32 5.09 12.71
CA HIS A 18 24.56 6.16 12.10
C HIS A 18 24.43 5.93 10.59
N SER A 19 23.27 6.26 10.04
CA SER A 19 23.09 6.24 8.58
C SER A 19 24.05 7.24 7.94
N LEU A 20 24.73 6.79 6.87
CA LEU A 20 25.56 7.66 6.03
C LEU A 20 24.73 8.35 4.91
N ARG A 21 23.45 8.01 4.79
CA ARG A 21 22.54 8.67 3.84
C ARG A 21 22.17 10.07 4.33
N PRO A 22 21.89 11.01 3.42
CA PRO A 22 21.32 12.31 3.79
C PRO A 22 20.08 12.13 4.67
N ARG A 23 19.87 13.07 5.58
CA ARG A 23 18.67 13.06 6.43
C ARG A 23 17.44 13.33 5.55
N THR A 24 16.51 12.42 5.58
CA THR A 24 15.19 12.63 4.94
C THR A 24 14.43 13.72 5.70
N PRO A 25 13.91 14.76 5.03
CA PRO A 25 13.05 15.74 5.66
C PRO A 25 11.71 15.10 6.08
N PHE A 26 11.29 15.37 7.31
CA PHE A 26 10.02 14.90 7.86
C PHE A 26 9.17 16.07 8.34
N PRO A 27 7.83 15.98 8.28
CA PRO A 27 6.96 16.89 9.01
C PRO A 27 7.30 16.88 10.50
N PRO A 28 7.24 18.05 11.20
CA PRO A 28 7.49 18.10 12.63
C PRO A 28 6.59 17.11 13.40
N PRO A 29 7.10 16.37 14.39
CA PRO A 29 6.34 15.30 15.06
C PRO A 29 5.12 15.80 15.83
N HIS A 30 5.13 17.05 16.28
CA HIS A 30 4.02 17.70 16.99
C HIS A 30 2.92 18.22 16.06
N GLN A 31 3.13 18.27 14.74
CA GLN A 31 2.13 18.68 13.78
C GLN A 31 1.08 17.56 13.62
N PRO A 32 -0.22 17.82 13.89
CA PRO A 32 -1.27 16.84 13.62
C PRO A 32 -1.34 16.54 12.11
N LEU A 33 -1.09 15.27 11.75
CA LEU A 33 -1.03 14.86 10.35
C LEU A 33 -1.27 13.35 10.21
N SER A 34 -2.36 12.97 9.57
CA SER A 34 -2.53 11.56 9.17
C SER A 34 -1.72 11.24 7.92
N ILE A 35 -1.42 9.95 7.72
CA ILE A 35 -0.74 9.50 6.49
C ILE A 35 -1.52 9.89 5.23
N THR A 36 -2.86 9.80 5.24
CA THR A 36 -3.67 10.17 4.08
C THR A 36 -3.56 11.66 3.77
N HIS A 37 -3.62 12.54 4.78
CA HIS A 37 -3.41 13.96 4.56
C HIS A 37 -2.01 14.26 4.01
N PHE A 38 -1.00 13.55 4.50
CA PHE A 38 0.38 13.72 4.03
C PHE A 38 0.51 13.37 2.54
N ILE A 39 0.03 12.19 2.13
CA ILE A 39 0.14 11.77 0.71
C ILE A 39 -0.71 12.63 -0.23
N LEU A 40 -1.89 13.09 0.21
CA LEU A 40 -2.68 14.04 -0.57
C LEU A 40 -1.93 15.38 -0.76
N SER A 41 -1.18 15.84 0.24
CA SER A 41 -0.34 17.05 0.09
C SER A 41 0.82 16.84 -0.89
N LEU A 42 1.40 15.64 -0.94
CA LEU A 42 2.43 15.31 -1.94
C LEU A 42 1.87 15.32 -3.36
N LEU A 43 0.68 14.74 -3.57
CA LEU A 43 0.01 14.77 -4.88
C LEU A 43 -0.36 16.18 -5.33
N GLN A 44 -0.82 17.03 -4.41
CA GLN A 44 -1.11 18.44 -4.72
C GLN A 44 0.13 19.23 -5.13
N SER A 45 1.30 18.85 -4.62
CA SER A 45 2.58 19.48 -4.98
C SER A 45 3.22 18.85 -6.22
N SER A 46 2.68 17.75 -6.73
CA SER A 46 3.20 17.04 -7.90
C SER A 46 2.65 17.61 -9.19
N THR A 47 3.31 17.28 -10.32
CA THR A 47 2.88 17.63 -11.67
C THR A 47 1.86 16.64 -12.26
N VAL A 48 1.43 15.64 -11.50
CA VAL A 48 0.51 14.59 -11.95
C VAL A 48 -0.87 15.17 -12.28
N PRO A 49 -1.35 15.06 -13.52
CA PRO A 49 -2.68 15.54 -13.91
C PRO A 49 -3.78 14.60 -13.38
N THR A 50 -4.23 14.85 -12.15
CA THR A 50 -5.12 13.96 -11.39
C THR A 50 -6.47 13.65 -12.08
N THR A 51 -6.94 14.50 -12.97
CA THR A 51 -8.22 14.32 -13.71
C THR A 51 -8.12 13.29 -14.82
N THR A 52 -6.94 13.14 -15.43
CA THR A 52 -6.73 12.26 -16.59
C THR A 52 -5.88 11.03 -16.26
N THR A 53 -5.05 11.11 -15.22
CA THR A 53 -4.20 9.98 -14.82
C THR A 53 -5.04 8.92 -14.11
N THR A 54 -4.99 7.70 -14.64
CA THR A 54 -5.58 6.53 -13.99
C THR A 54 -4.80 6.23 -12.71
N TYR A 55 -5.51 6.13 -11.60
CA TYR A 55 -4.93 5.66 -10.35
C TYR A 55 -4.90 4.14 -10.28
N LEU A 56 -6.03 3.50 -10.49
CA LEU A 56 -6.19 2.07 -10.28
C LEU A 56 -7.04 1.46 -11.39
N THR A 57 -6.61 0.30 -11.88
CA THR A 57 -7.38 -0.52 -12.80
C THR A 57 -7.37 -1.99 -12.40
N ILE A 58 -8.51 -2.67 -12.60
CA ILE A 58 -8.68 -4.12 -12.43
C ILE A 58 -8.70 -4.77 -13.80
N PRO A 59 -7.66 -5.49 -14.21
CA PRO A 59 -7.58 -6.06 -15.55
C PRO A 59 -8.67 -7.07 -15.91
N SER A 60 -9.22 -7.78 -14.92
CA SER A 60 -10.24 -8.82 -15.11
C SER A 60 -11.60 -8.24 -15.51
N THR A 61 -11.97 -7.08 -14.97
CA THR A 61 -13.23 -6.40 -15.25
C THR A 61 -13.09 -5.23 -16.23
N GLY A 62 -11.87 -4.69 -16.36
CA GLY A 62 -11.61 -3.45 -17.11
C GLY A 62 -12.01 -2.19 -16.35
N GLU A 63 -12.52 -2.30 -15.13
CA GLU A 63 -12.86 -1.15 -14.29
C GLU A 63 -11.63 -0.34 -13.91
N SER A 64 -11.76 0.97 -13.89
CA SER A 64 -10.68 1.88 -13.50
C SER A 64 -11.23 3.14 -12.86
N ILE A 65 -10.39 3.77 -12.02
CA ILE A 65 -10.65 5.09 -11.43
C ILE A 65 -9.44 6.01 -11.63
N THR A 66 -9.73 7.30 -11.86
CA THR A 66 -8.69 8.34 -11.90
C THR A 66 -8.30 8.78 -10.49
N TYR A 67 -7.20 9.52 -10.37
CA TYR A 67 -6.79 10.14 -9.10
C TYR A 67 -7.86 11.09 -8.56
N SER A 68 -8.46 11.91 -9.43
CA SER A 68 -9.54 12.81 -9.03
C SER A 68 -10.73 12.05 -8.45
N GLN A 69 -11.17 10.97 -9.12
CA GLN A 69 -12.23 10.11 -8.62
C GLN A 69 -11.88 9.45 -7.28
N ALA A 70 -10.65 8.94 -7.16
CA ALA A 70 -10.20 8.32 -5.92
C ALA A 70 -10.16 9.32 -4.75
N ILE A 71 -9.67 10.54 -4.98
CA ILE A 71 -9.65 11.62 -3.97
C ILE A 71 -11.07 12.00 -3.56
N ASP A 72 -11.99 12.13 -4.52
CA ASP A 72 -13.38 12.42 -4.24
C ASP A 72 -14.05 11.31 -3.42
N GLN A 73 -13.80 10.05 -3.79
CA GLN A 73 -14.29 8.89 -3.04
C GLN A 73 -13.71 8.82 -1.61
N ILE A 74 -12.42 9.12 -1.42
CA ILE A 74 -11.79 9.19 -0.09
C ILE A 74 -12.52 10.21 0.78
N HIS A 75 -12.79 11.41 0.29
CA HIS A 75 -13.48 12.45 1.05
C HIS A 75 -14.95 12.09 1.32
N SER A 76 -15.68 11.59 0.32
CA SER A 76 -17.07 11.20 0.46
C SER A 76 -17.23 10.07 1.45
N LEU A 77 -16.43 9.01 1.33
CA LEU A 77 -16.47 7.86 2.23
C LEU A 77 -16.08 8.24 3.66
N SER A 78 -15.02 9.03 3.83
CA SER A 78 -14.63 9.52 5.17
C SER A 78 -15.75 10.31 5.82
N SER A 79 -16.39 11.21 5.07
CA SER A 79 -17.53 11.99 5.58
C SER A 79 -18.72 11.11 5.96
N SER A 80 -19.07 10.16 5.09
CA SER A 80 -20.17 9.22 5.31
C SER A 80 -19.94 8.33 6.53
N LEU A 81 -18.73 7.78 6.68
CA LEU A 81 -18.37 6.94 7.82
C LEU A 81 -18.41 7.71 9.14
N LYS A 82 -17.96 8.96 9.14
CA LYS A 82 -18.04 9.83 10.32
C LYS A 82 -19.49 10.17 10.70
N ASN A 83 -20.30 10.54 9.72
CA ASN A 83 -21.64 11.07 9.97
C ASN A 83 -22.70 9.98 10.20
N HIS A 84 -22.67 8.89 9.44
CA HIS A 84 -23.68 7.83 9.49
C HIS A 84 -23.33 6.73 10.49
N TYR A 85 -22.02 6.44 10.67
CA TYR A 85 -21.57 5.37 11.55
C TYR A 85 -20.86 5.89 12.81
N SER A 86 -20.76 7.22 12.97
CA SER A 86 -20.10 7.85 14.14
C SER A 86 -18.67 7.31 14.39
N LEU A 87 -17.96 6.95 13.29
CA LEU A 87 -16.58 6.52 13.40
C LEU A 87 -15.66 7.69 13.77
N ASN A 88 -14.84 7.47 14.77
CA ASN A 88 -13.95 8.47 15.34
C ASN A 88 -12.48 8.04 15.27
N ASN A 89 -11.59 9.02 15.49
CA ASN A 89 -10.15 8.75 15.67
C ASN A 89 -9.94 7.67 16.74
N LYS A 90 -9.04 6.73 16.47
CA LYS A 90 -8.67 5.55 17.29
C LYS A 90 -9.70 4.42 17.35
N ASP A 91 -10.86 4.55 16.73
CA ASP A 91 -11.70 3.38 16.50
C ASP A 91 -11.00 2.38 15.58
N VAL A 92 -11.30 1.10 15.72
CA VAL A 92 -10.68 0.06 14.89
C VAL A 92 -11.69 -0.47 13.89
N ALA A 93 -11.29 -0.53 12.61
CA ALA A 93 -12.03 -1.14 11.52
C ALA A 93 -11.32 -2.43 11.05
N PHE A 94 -12.03 -3.55 11.10
CA PHE A 94 -11.53 -4.83 10.58
C PHE A 94 -11.88 -4.96 9.10
N ILE A 95 -10.94 -5.38 8.25
CA ILE A 95 -11.14 -5.42 6.80
C ILE A 95 -10.84 -6.82 6.29
N LEU A 96 -11.90 -7.54 5.85
CA LEU A 96 -11.82 -8.90 5.34
C LEU A 96 -12.25 -8.94 3.88
N CYS A 97 -11.50 -8.27 3.03
CA CYS A 97 -11.83 -8.09 1.62
C CYS A 97 -10.74 -8.67 0.71
N PRO A 98 -11.12 -9.38 -0.37
CA PRO A 98 -10.19 -9.66 -1.46
C PRO A 98 -9.75 -8.34 -2.13
N PRO A 99 -8.67 -8.37 -2.94
CA PRO A 99 -8.25 -7.19 -3.70
C PRO A 99 -9.39 -6.70 -4.61
N SER A 100 -9.63 -5.37 -4.60
CA SER A 100 -10.63 -4.72 -5.45
C SER A 100 -10.32 -3.23 -5.59
N LEU A 101 -11.00 -2.51 -6.49
CA LEU A 101 -10.91 -1.05 -6.63
C LEU A 101 -11.16 -0.31 -5.32
N HIS A 102 -12.03 -0.85 -4.48
CA HIS A 102 -12.51 -0.17 -3.27
C HIS A 102 -11.54 -0.28 -2.09
N VAL A 103 -10.71 -1.34 -2.02
CA VAL A 103 -9.86 -1.60 -0.83
C VAL A 103 -8.84 -0.50 -0.58
N PRO A 104 -8.05 -0.02 -1.56
CA PRO A 104 -7.11 1.07 -1.32
C PRO A 104 -7.81 2.39 -0.96
N VAL A 105 -8.95 2.70 -1.59
CA VAL A 105 -9.77 3.88 -1.25
C VAL A 105 -10.28 3.78 0.18
N LEU A 106 -10.78 2.62 0.59
CA LEU A 106 -11.24 2.35 1.96
C LEU A 106 -10.13 2.55 2.99
N TYR A 107 -8.92 2.01 2.73
CA TYR A 107 -7.76 2.21 3.60
C TYR A 107 -7.46 3.69 3.81
N LEU A 108 -7.36 4.44 2.72
CA LEU A 108 -7.07 5.87 2.76
C LEU A 108 -8.18 6.67 3.44
N SER A 109 -9.45 6.31 3.24
CA SER A 109 -10.60 6.97 3.86
C SER A 109 -10.63 6.77 5.37
N LEU A 110 -10.37 5.57 5.85
CA LEU A 110 -10.33 5.27 7.28
C LEU A 110 -9.15 5.96 7.96
N MET A 111 -7.95 5.88 7.37
CA MET A 111 -6.76 6.56 7.89
C MET A 111 -6.87 8.10 7.79
N TYR A 112 -7.70 8.64 6.88
CA TYR A 112 -8.03 10.07 6.84
C TYR A 112 -8.71 10.54 8.14
N LEU A 113 -9.58 9.71 8.70
CA LEU A 113 -10.30 9.94 9.95
C LEU A 113 -9.47 9.60 11.21
N GLY A 114 -8.29 9.00 11.04
CA GLY A 114 -7.52 8.44 12.16
C GLY A 114 -8.08 7.12 12.70
N VAL A 115 -8.97 6.48 11.95
CA VAL A 115 -9.47 5.13 12.26
C VAL A 115 -8.36 4.13 11.99
N ILE A 116 -8.13 3.25 12.95
CA ILE A 116 -7.11 2.20 12.87
C ILE A 116 -7.62 1.09 11.95
N ILE A 117 -6.94 0.84 10.86
CA ILE A 117 -7.30 -0.27 9.98
C ILE A 117 -6.62 -1.57 10.42
N SER A 118 -7.35 -2.67 10.35
CA SER A 118 -6.86 -4.02 10.64
C SER A 118 -7.23 -4.95 9.50
N PRO A 119 -6.46 -4.94 8.39
CA PRO A 119 -6.72 -5.82 7.26
C PRO A 119 -6.28 -7.25 7.55
N ALA A 120 -7.12 -8.21 7.17
CA ALA A 120 -6.92 -9.63 7.38
C ALA A 120 -6.97 -10.41 6.06
N ASN A 121 -6.37 -11.60 6.07
CA ASN A 121 -6.45 -12.51 4.93
C ASN A 121 -7.86 -13.09 4.78
N PRO A 122 -8.57 -12.87 3.67
CA PRO A 122 -9.90 -13.46 3.44
C PRO A 122 -9.92 -15.00 3.47
N LEU A 123 -8.75 -15.63 3.29
CA LEU A 123 -8.60 -17.09 3.34
C LEU A 123 -8.25 -17.62 4.74
N SER A 124 -8.09 -16.72 5.74
CA SER A 124 -7.85 -17.16 7.11
C SER A 124 -8.96 -18.06 7.65
N SER A 125 -8.55 -18.99 8.50
CA SER A 125 -9.47 -19.83 9.26
C SER A 125 -10.25 -19.04 10.31
N ASP A 126 -11.38 -19.58 10.76
CA ASP A 126 -12.21 -18.95 11.80
C ASP A 126 -11.44 -18.75 13.10
N SER A 127 -10.55 -19.68 13.46
CA SER A 127 -9.71 -19.57 14.66
C SER A 127 -8.66 -18.45 14.55
N GLU A 128 -8.07 -18.23 13.38
CA GLU A 128 -7.16 -17.13 13.13
C GLU A 128 -7.90 -15.79 13.18
N LEU A 129 -9.07 -15.72 12.56
CA LEU A 129 -9.89 -14.50 12.60
C LEU A 129 -10.33 -14.18 14.03
N ALA A 130 -10.81 -15.18 14.80
CA ALA A 130 -11.19 -14.99 16.19
C ALA A 130 -10.02 -14.45 17.04
N HIS A 131 -8.80 -14.97 16.81
CA HIS A 131 -7.61 -14.45 17.48
C HIS A 131 -7.31 -13.00 17.10
N GLN A 132 -7.41 -12.65 15.80
CA GLN A 132 -7.20 -11.28 15.32
C GLN A 132 -8.24 -10.31 15.89
N PHE A 133 -9.52 -10.73 16.01
CA PHE A 133 -10.55 -9.95 16.67
C PHE A 133 -10.24 -9.67 18.15
N GLN A 134 -9.71 -10.66 18.87
CA GLN A 134 -9.28 -10.47 20.26
C GLN A 134 -8.14 -9.46 20.38
N LEU A 135 -7.21 -9.45 19.41
CA LEU A 135 -6.08 -8.53 19.40
C LEU A 135 -6.49 -7.08 19.10
N CYS A 136 -7.32 -6.87 18.08
CA CYS A 136 -7.61 -5.52 17.60
C CYS A 136 -8.93 -4.92 18.10
N LYS A 137 -9.88 -5.74 18.62
CA LYS A 137 -11.17 -5.32 19.18
C LYS A 137 -11.92 -4.32 18.30
N PRO A 138 -12.30 -4.67 17.06
CA PRO A 138 -12.87 -3.74 16.13
C PRO A 138 -14.28 -3.31 16.52
N LYS A 139 -14.65 -2.07 16.18
CA LYS A 139 -16.02 -1.56 16.31
C LYS A 139 -16.87 -1.84 15.07
N ILE A 140 -16.24 -1.87 13.91
CA ILE A 140 -16.86 -2.04 12.60
C ILE A 140 -16.04 -3.00 11.76
N ALA A 141 -16.68 -3.68 10.81
CA ALA A 141 -15.98 -4.45 9.78
C ALA A 141 -16.38 -4.04 8.37
N PHE A 142 -15.49 -4.29 7.43
CA PHE A 142 -15.71 -4.21 6.00
C PHE A 142 -15.42 -5.58 5.39
N ALA A 143 -16.34 -6.07 4.59
CA ALA A 143 -16.25 -7.39 3.98
C ALA A 143 -16.89 -7.37 2.58
N THR A 144 -16.80 -8.46 1.87
CA THR A 144 -17.67 -8.73 0.72
C THR A 144 -18.81 -9.66 1.12
N SER A 145 -19.84 -9.77 0.29
CA SER A 145 -20.93 -10.75 0.47
C SER A 145 -20.40 -12.18 0.67
N GLN A 146 -19.25 -12.50 0.06
CA GLN A 146 -18.60 -13.81 0.17
C GLN A 146 -17.84 -14.02 1.48
N THR A 147 -17.36 -12.98 2.14
CA THR A 147 -16.51 -13.10 3.34
C THR A 147 -17.22 -12.70 4.64
N ALA A 148 -18.33 -11.99 4.54
CA ALA A 148 -19.06 -11.47 5.71
C ALA A 148 -19.55 -12.55 6.69
N HIS A 149 -19.85 -13.75 6.20
CA HIS A 149 -20.31 -14.88 7.04
C HIS A 149 -19.27 -15.33 8.07
N LYS A 150 -17.97 -14.99 7.88
CA LYS A 150 -16.88 -15.29 8.81
C LYS A 150 -16.78 -14.31 9.97
N LEU A 151 -17.54 -13.20 9.94
CA LEU A 151 -17.41 -12.11 10.89
C LEU A 151 -18.44 -12.23 12.00
N PRO A 152 -18.07 -11.97 13.27
CA PRO A 152 -19.02 -11.88 14.35
C PRO A 152 -19.85 -10.60 14.26
N SER A 153 -20.93 -10.51 15.03
CA SER A 153 -21.65 -9.25 15.22
C SER A 153 -20.75 -8.22 15.92
N LEU A 154 -20.73 -7.01 15.39
CA LEU A 154 -19.91 -5.90 15.88
C LEU A 154 -20.79 -4.71 16.29
N PRO A 155 -20.30 -3.82 17.18
CA PRO A 155 -21.08 -2.68 17.68
C PRO A 155 -21.65 -1.78 16.58
N LEU A 156 -20.89 -1.53 15.51
CA LEU A 156 -21.31 -0.73 14.36
C LEU A 156 -21.60 -1.58 13.12
N GLY A 157 -21.66 -2.90 13.27
CA GLY A 157 -22.01 -3.83 12.20
C GLY A 157 -20.90 -4.10 11.21
N THR A 158 -21.31 -4.67 10.07
CA THR A 158 -20.44 -4.98 8.91
C THR A 158 -20.99 -4.30 7.67
N ILE A 159 -20.13 -3.56 6.97
CA ILE A 159 -20.45 -2.94 5.68
C ILE A 159 -19.92 -3.82 4.55
N LEU A 160 -20.77 -4.16 3.58
CA LEU A 160 -20.38 -4.94 2.41
C LEU A 160 -19.86 -4.00 1.32
N ILE A 161 -18.57 -4.10 0.98
CA ILE A 161 -17.94 -3.21 -0.02
C ILE A 161 -18.40 -3.49 -1.47
N ASP A 162 -19.05 -4.62 -1.70
CA ASP A 162 -19.67 -5.03 -2.97
C ASP A 162 -21.18 -4.74 -3.02
N SER A 163 -21.71 -3.91 -2.10
CA SER A 163 -23.12 -3.56 -2.03
C SER A 163 -23.41 -2.18 -2.65
N PRO A 164 -24.68 -1.96 -3.12
CA PRO A 164 -25.13 -0.65 -3.53
C PRO A 164 -25.05 0.41 -2.42
N GLU A 165 -25.23 -0.01 -1.16
CA GLU A 165 -25.09 0.86 0.01
C GLU A 165 -23.67 1.43 0.07
N PHE A 166 -22.63 0.60 -0.04
CA PHE A 166 -21.25 1.06 -0.03
C PHE A 166 -20.97 2.01 -1.20
N THR A 167 -21.47 1.69 -2.40
CA THR A 167 -21.34 2.56 -3.57
C THR A 167 -21.97 3.93 -3.31
N SER A 168 -23.10 4.00 -2.62
CA SER A 168 -23.72 5.26 -2.25
C SER A 168 -22.87 6.10 -1.29
N LEU A 169 -22.12 5.47 -0.37
CA LEU A 169 -21.20 6.17 0.53
C LEU A 169 -20.01 6.82 -0.21
N LEU A 170 -19.58 6.23 -1.33
CA LEU A 170 -18.50 6.75 -2.18
C LEU A 170 -18.92 7.98 -3.00
N THR A 171 -20.22 8.12 -3.27
CA THR A 171 -20.74 9.13 -4.21
C THR A 171 -21.54 10.25 -3.55
N GLN A 172 -21.63 10.26 -2.21
CA GLN A 172 -22.36 11.30 -1.48
C GLN A 172 -21.76 12.69 -1.76
N PRO A 173 -22.62 13.72 -1.93
CA PRO A 173 -22.14 15.07 -2.10
C PRO A 173 -21.24 15.50 -0.95
N LYS A 174 -20.14 16.16 -1.30
CA LYS A 174 -19.26 16.76 -0.28
C LYS A 174 -20.07 17.71 0.59
N PRO A 175 -19.93 17.68 1.92
CA PRO A 175 -20.59 18.65 2.78
C PRO A 175 -20.24 20.06 2.31
N GLN A 176 -21.24 20.92 2.12
CA GLN A 176 -21.05 22.32 1.68
C GLN A 176 -20.27 23.15 2.71
N ALA A 177 -20.35 22.78 3.98
CA ALA A 177 -19.58 23.41 5.04
C ALA A 177 -18.25 22.67 5.24
N LYS A 178 -17.14 23.40 5.41
CA LYS A 178 -15.88 22.84 5.87
C LYS A 178 -16.12 22.13 7.20
N GLN A 179 -16.23 20.80 7.16
CA GLN A 179 -16.25 20.03 8.41
C GLN A 179 -14.92 20.27 9.15
N PRO A 180 -14.95 20.40 10.48
CA PRO A 180 -13.72 20.52 11.24
C PRO A 180 -12.85 19.29 10.96
N ARG A 181 -11.60 19.55 10.57
CA ARG A 181 -10.61 18.50 10.29
C ARG A 181 -10.46 17.63 11.53
N VAL A 182 -10.51 16.33 11.37
CA VAL A 182 -10.19 15.42 12.47
C VAL A 182 -8.70 15.58 12.78
N GLU A 183 -8.39 15.95 14.02
CA GLU A 183 -6.99 15.99 14.46
C GLU A 183 -6.49 14.59 14.70
N VAL A 184 -5.47 14.21 13.93
CA VAL A 184 -4.79 12.92 14.01
C VAL A 184 -3.33 13.18 14.36
N SER A 185 -2.88 12.69 15.51
CA SER A 185 -1.48 12.76 15.86
C SER A 185 -0.66 11.81 15.00
N GLN A 186 0.54 12.22 14.61
CA GLN A 186 1.46 11.33 13.91
C GLN A 186 1.83 10.08 14.74
N SER A 187 1.75 10.14 16.06
CA SER A 187 1.97 9.02 16.98
C SER A 187 0.76 8.09 17.13
N ASP A 188 -0.43 8.47 16.65
CA ASP A 188 -1.59 7.60 16.67
C ASP A 188 -1.36 6.39 15.75
N ILE A 189 -1.93 5.24 16.13
CA ILE A 189 -1.86 4.02 15.32
C ILE A 189 -2.69 4.21 14.06
N ALA A 190 -2.13 3.92 12.90
CA ALA A 190 -2.80 3.95 11.61
C ALA A 190 -3.28 2.57 11.18
N ALA A 191 -2.48 1.53 11.46
CA ALA A 191 -2.78 0.17 11.04
C ALA A 191 -2.28 -0.86 12.06
N ILE A 192 -2.99 -1.98 12.15
CA ILE A 192 -2.56 -3.20 12.83
C ILE A 192 -2.44 -4.29 11.76
N LEU A 193 -1.21 -4.67 11.43
CA LEU A 193 -0.92 -5.72 10.46
C LEU A 193 -0.47 -6.99 11.17
N TYR A 194 -0.74 -8.14 10.56
CA TYR A 194 -0.50 -9.43 11.19
C TYR A 194 0.76 -10.09 10.67
N SER A 195 1.57 -10.61 11.60
CA SER A 195 2.79 -11.34 11.33
C SER A 195 2.72 -12.74 11.95
N SER A 196 3.17 -13.76 11.23
CA SER A 196 3.18 -15.16 11.69
C SER A 196 4.08 -15.41 12.91
N GLY A 197 4.97 -14.46 13.24
CA GLY A 197 5.87 -14.56 14.39
C GLY A 197 6.71 -15.84 14.45
N THR A 198 7.89 -15.80 15.03
CA THR A 198 8.75 -16.98 15.24
C THR A 198 8.20 -17.94 16.29
N THR A 199 7.19 -17.57 17.07
CA THR A 199 6.60 -18.33 18.19
C THR A 199 5.31 -19.08 17.82
N GLY A 200 4.93 -19.12 16.54
CA GLY A 200 3.78 -19.89 16.04
C GLY A 200 2.41 -19.21 16.20
N ARG A 201 2.25 -18.19 17.05
CA ARG A 201 1.01 -17.41 17.13
C ARG A 201 1.12 -16.10 16.36
N VAL A 202 0.09 -15.79 15.59
CA VAL A 202 -0.04 -14.52 14.87
C VAL A 202 0.00 -13.35 15.86
N LYS A 203 0.85 -12.35 15.57
CA LYS A 203 0.97 -11.12 16.35
C LYS A 203 0.43 -9.96 15.56
N GLY A 204 -0.28 -9.03 16.24
CA GLY A 204 -0.66 -7.74 15.67
C GLY A 204 0.48 -6.74 15.81
N VAL A 205 0.96 -6.22 14.70
CA VAL A 205 2.00 -5.18 14.66
C VAL A 205 1.33 -3.84 14.45
N ALA A 206 1.43 -2.96 15.43
CA ALA A 206 0.88 -1.62 15.38
C ALA A 206 1.83 -0.68 14.63
N LEU A 207 1.34 -0.06 13.56
CA LEU A 207 2.05 0.96 12.77
C LEU A 207 1.41 2.31 13.01
N THR A 208 2.21 3.30 13.39
CA THR A 208 1.73 4.68 13.57
C THR A 208 1.68 5.42 12.23
N HIS A 209 0.91 6.52 12.18
CA HIS A 209 0.98 7.43 11.03
C HIS A 209 2.41 7.90 10.78
N ARG A 210 3.19 8.13 11.84
CA ARG A 210 4.60 8.54 11.74
C ARG A 210 5.46 7.49 11.04
N ASN A 211 5.26 6.20 11.31
CA ASN A 211 5.99 5.14 10.63
C ASN A 211 5.75 5.18 9.12
N LEU A 212 4.48 5.33 8.70
CA LEU A 212 4.12 5.38 7.30
C LEU A 212 4.60 6.67 6.63
N ILE A 213 4.48 7.82 7.29
CA ILE A 213 4.99 9.12 6.80
C ILE A 213 6.50 9.05 6.59
N ALA A 214 7.25 8.48 7.56
CA ALA A 214 8.69 8.37 7.47
C ALA A 214 9.12 7.50 6.28
N LEU A 215 8.41 6.39 6.07
CA LEU A 215 8.70 5.46 4.98
C LEU A 215 8.40 6.09 3.61
N ILE A 216 7.23 6.75 3.44
CA ILE A 216 6.87 7.48 2.22
C ILE A 216 7.87 8.61 1.94
N SER A 217 8.22 9.41 2.96
CA SER A 217 9.24 10.48 2.81
C SER A 217 10.57 9.91 2.34
N GLY A 218 10.99 8.76 2.89
CA GLY A 218 12.22 8.08 2.47
C GLY A 218 12.18 7.64 1.01
N PHE A 219 11.06 7.09 0.54
CA PHE A 219 10.89 6.70 -0.87
C PHE A 219 10.93 7.93 -1.79
N HIS A 220 10.20 9.00 -1.45
CA HIS A 220 10.20 10.24 -2.25
C HIS A 220 11.59 10.90 -2.30
N HIS A 221 12.31 10.93 -1.17
CA HIS A 221 13.63 11.57 -1.10
C HIS A 221 14.71 10.79 -1.87
N ASN A 222 14.57 9.47 -1.97
CA ASN A 222 15.53 8.61 -2.67
C ASN A 222 15.14 8.33 -4.14
N MET A 223 14.08 8.97 -4.64
CA MET A 223 13.77 8.90 -6.07
C MET A 223 14.90 9.55 -6.86
N LYS A 224 15.38 8.85 -7.88
CA LYS A 224 16.25 9.47 -8.89
C LYS A 224 15.42 10.50 -9.65
N GLU A 225 15.97 11.69 -9.87
CA GLU A 225 15.36 12.64 -10.79
C GLU A 225 15.20 11.99 -12.17
N PRO A 226 14.11 12.27 -12.89
CA PRO A 226 13.93 11.77 -14.25
C PRO A 226 15.13 12.18 -15.11
N GLU A 227 15.62 11.27 -15.97
CA GLU A 227 16.67 11.63 -16.92
C GLU A 227 16.16 12.77 -17.85
N PRO A 228 16.92 13.86 -18.01
CA PRO A 228 16.56 14.93 -18.91
C PRO A 228 16.46 14.37 -20.33
N ASN A 229 15.32 14.40 -20.97
CA ASN A 229 14.99 13.93 -22.32
C ASN A 229 14.26 12.59 -22.46
N GLN A 230 13.81 11.93 -21.40
CA GLN A 230 12.82 10.86 -21.55
C GLN A 230 11.41 11.44 -21.38
N PRO A 231 10.45 11.15 -22.29
CA PRO A 231 9.06 11.54 -22.09
C PRO A 231 8.55 10.89 -20.81
N GLU A 232 8.12 11.72 -19.87
CA GLU A 232 7.64 11.31 -18.55
C GLU A 232 6.27 10.64 -18.70
N GLN A 233 6.26 9.35 -19.01
CA GLN A 233 5.04 8.57 -18.82
C GLN A 233 4.90 8.23 -17.33
N PRO A 234 3.73 8.43 -16.72
CA PRO A 234 3.50 8.03 -15.34
C PRO A 234 3.91 6.58 -15.14
N PRO A 235 4.65 6.25 -14.08
CA PRO A 235 5.03 4.87 -13.80
C PRO A 235 3.78 3.99 -13.66
N VAL A 236 3.84 2.79 -14.21
CA VAL A 236 2.78 1.78 -14.09
C VAL A 236 3.28 0.64 -13.23
N SER A 237 2.60 0.40 -12.12
CA SER A 237 2.93 -0.65 -11.15
C SER A 237 1.93 -1.81 -11.24
N LEU A 238 2.40 -3.03 -11.48
CA LEU A 238 1.55 -4.22 -11.47
C LEU A 238 1.59 -4.89 -10.10
N PHE A 239 0.44 -4.94 -9.44
CA PHE A 239 0.28 -5.51 -8.11
C PHE A 239 -0.32 -6.90 -8.15
N ILE A 240 0.45 -7.85 -7.63
CA ILE A 240 0.08 -9.26 -7.44
C ILE A 240 0.16 -9.67 -5.96
N LEU A 241 0.55 -8.74 -5.09
CA LEU A 241 0.72 -8.97 -3.66
C LEU A 241 -0.59 -8.74 -2.91
N PRO A 242 -0.85 -9.53 -1.85
CA PRO A 242 -2.01 -9.32 -1.00
C PRO A 242 -1.97 -7.95 -0.31
N LEU A 243 -3.06 -7.18 -0.44
CA LEU A 243 -3.15 -5.83 0.16
C LEU A 243 -3.23 -5.84 1.70
N PHE A 244 -3.58 -6.98 2.31
CA PHE A 244 -3.58 -7.16 3.77
C PHE A 244 -2.19 -7.43 4.36
N HIS A 245 -1.22 -7.83 3.53
CA HIS A 245 0.15 -8.06 3.96
C HIS A 245 0.94 -6.75 3.93
N VAL A 246 1.87 -6.55 4.90
CA VAL A 246 2.63 -5.30 5.06
C VAL A 246 3.25 -4.80 3.77
N PHE A 247 3.79 -5.69 2.94
CA PHE A 247 4.44 -5.30 1.68
C PHE A 247 3.42 -4.77 0.66
N GLY A 248 2.34 -5.52 0.39
CA GLY A 248 1.27 -5.06 -0.51
C GLY A 248 0.55 -3.82 0.01
N PHE A 249 0.24 -3.79 1.31
CA PHE A 249 -0.34 -2.62 1.97
C PHE A 249 0.49 -1.36 1.76
N PHE A 250 1.77 -1.42 2.15
CA PHE A 250 2.63 -0.26 2.05
C PHE A 250 2.86 0.18 0.60
N MET A 251 3.14 -0.76 -0.30
CA MET A 251 3.41 -0.43 -1.70
C MET A 251 2.20 0.17 -2.42
N SER A 252 0.96 -0.21 -2.03
CA SER A 252 -0.25 0.41 -2.59
C SER A 252 -0.39 1.87 -2.19
N ILE A 253 -0.08 2.21 -0.93
CA ILE A 253 -0.07 3.58 -0.42
C ILE A 253 1.06 4.39 -1.07
N ASN A 254 2.24 3.78 -1.23
CA ASN A 254 3.38 4.41 -1.88
C ASN A 254 3.07 4.75 -3.35
N ALA A 255 2.48 3.81 -4.10
CA ALA A 255 2.09 4.05 -5.49
C ALA A 255 1.11 5.23 -5.62
N PHE A 256 0.11 5.31 -4.72
CA PHE A 256 -0.80 6.44 -4.66
C PHE A 256 -0.06 7.76 -4.41
N SER A 257 0.87 7.78 -3.45
CA SER A 257 1.62 9.00 -3.09
C SER A 257 2.50 9.53 -4.23
N ARG A 258 2.88 8.66 -5.16
CA ARG A 258 3.78 8.94 -6.29
C ARG A 258 3.05 9.24 -7.60
N GLY A 259 1.73 9.18 -7.63
CA GLY A 259 0.97 9.37 -8.86
C GLY A 259 1.12 8.22 -9.86
N GLU A 260 1.47 7.01 -9.42
CA GLU A 260 1.62 5.83 -10.27
C GLU A 260 0.27 5.24 -10.67
N THR A 261 0.18 4.70 -11.88
CA THR A 261 -0.96 3.86 -12.26
C THR A 261 -0.79 2.48 -11.65
N LEU A 262 -1.77 2.05 -10.85
CA LEU A 262 -1.79 0.76 -10.19
C LEU A 262 -2.64 -0.23 -10.99
N VAL A 263 -2.04 -1.26 -11.55
CA VAL A 263 -2.72 -2.40 -12.17
C VAL A 263 -2.82 -3.51 -11.12
N LEU A 264 -4.02 -3.79 -10.61
CA LEU A 264 -4.24 -4.70 -9.50
C LEU A 264 -4.83 -6.02 -9.99
N MET A 265 -4.07 -7.11 -9.85
CA MET A 265 -4.56 -8.46 -10.11
C MET A 265 -5.27 -9.01 -8.87
N GLU A 266 -6.54 -9.41 -9.02
CA GLU A 266 -7.32 -10.00 -7.93
C GLU A 266 -6.85 -11.42 -7.58
N ARG A 267 -6.35 -12.14 -8.57
CA ARG A 267 -5.79 -13.47 -8.44
C ARG A 267 -4.52 -13.59 -9.28
N PHE A 268 -3.49 -14.17 -8.69
CA PHE A 268 -2.24 -14.41 -9.40
C PHE A 268 -2.39 -15.50 -10.45
N ASP A 269 -2.01 -15.18 -11.67
CA ASP A 269 -1.76 -16.11 -12.78
C ASP A 269 -0.55 -15.61 -13.57
N PHE A 270 0.46 -16.46 -13.74
CA PHE A 270 1.73 -16.06 -14.34
C PHE A 270 1.58 -15.61 -15.81
N VAL A 271 0.74 -16.29 -16.59
CA VAL A 271 0.52 -15.96 -18.01
C VAL A 271 -0.24 -14.63 -18.12
N GLN A 272 -1.30 -14.45 -17.32
CA GLN A 272 -2.04 -13.19 -17.30
C GLN A 272 -1.15 -12.04 -16.81
N MET A 273 -0.29 -12.28 -15.83
CA MET A 273 0.69 -11.29 -15.37
C MET A 273 1.58 -10.80 -16.53
N LEU A 274 2.17 -11.72 -17.32
CA LEU A 274 2.99 -11.36 -18.48
C LEU A 274 2.20 -10.56 -19.52
N LYS A 275 0.96 -10.97 -19.84
CA LYS A 275 0.03 -10.22 -20.70
C LYS A 275 -0.25 -8.82 -20.18
N HIS A 276 -0.39 -8.67 -18.87
CA HIS A 276 -0.64 -7.36 -18.28
C HIS A 276 0.61 -6.47 -18.29
N VAL A 277 1.81 -7.04 -18.11
CA VAL A 277 3.06 -6.29 -18.30
C VAL A 277 3.13 -5.68 -19.69
N GLU A 278 2.87 -6.46 -20.73
CA GLU A 278 2.82 -6.01 -22.11
C GLU A 278 1.71 -4.98 -22.35
N LYS A 279 0.46 -5.34 -22.02
CA LYS A 279 -0.74 -4.54 -22.31
C LYS A 279 -0.70 -3.15 -21.66
N TYR A 280 -0.32 -3.10 -20.37
CA TYR A 280 -0.34 -1.86 -19.58
C TYR A 280 1.02 -1.15 -19.55
N ARG A 281 2.02 -1.67 -20.28
CA ARG A 281 3.40 -1.12 -20.31
C ARG A 281 3.94 -0.94 -18.89
N VAL A 282 3.84 -1.99 -18.09
CA VAL A 282 4.24 -1.99 -16.67
C VAL A 282 5.73 -1.68 -16.54
N THR A 283 6.04 -0.75 -15.63
CA THR A 283 7.42 -0.30 -15.38
C THR A 283 8.00 -0.87 -14.08
N TYR A 284 7.14 -1.23 -13.12
CA TYR A 284 7.54 -1.72 -11.80
C TYR A 284 6.61 -2.83 -11.30
N MET A 285 7.20 -3.80 -10.59
CA MET A 285 6.43 -4.83 -9.89
C MET A 285 7.02 -5.11 -8.51
N PRO A 286 6.23 -5.07 -7.43
CA PRO A 286 6.63 -5.64 -6.15
C PRO A 286 6.44 -7.16 -6.21
N VAL A 287 7.51 -7.91 -5.95
CA VAL A 287 7.54 -9.36 -6.15
C VAL A 287 8.16 -10.10 -4.95
N SER A 288 7.90 -11.39 -4.86
CA SER A 288 8.62 -12.30 -3.96
C SER A 288 9.68 -13.11 -4.72
N PRO A 289 10.72 -13.65 -4.05
CA PRO A 289 11.76 -14.42 -4.72
C PRO A 289 11.28 -15.58 -5.60
N PRO A 290 10.22 -16.35 -5.25
CA PRO A 290 9.70 -17.40 -6.11
C PRO A 290 9.27 -16.91 -7.50
N LEU A 291 8.77 -15.67 -7.60
CA LEU A 291 8.38 -15.12 -8.89
C LEU A 291 9.59 -14.81 -9.77
N ILE A 292 10.68 -14.30 -9.18
CA ILE A 292 11.95 -14.09 -9.93
C ILE A 292 12.49 -15.42 -10.46
N VAL A 293 12.38 -16.50 -9.65
CA VAL A 293 12.72 -17.85 -10.12
C VAL A 293 11.85 -18.27 -11.30
N ALA A 294 10.55 -17.96 -11.27
CA ALA A 294 9.65 -18.26 -12.38
C ALA A 294 10.01 -17.48 -13.66
N PHE A 295 10.39 -16.21 -13.56
CA PHE A 295 10.89 -15.42 -14.70
C PHE A 295 12.14 -16.04 -15.33
N VAL A 296 13.09 -16.51 -14.50
CA VAL A 296 14.34 -17.12 -14.96
C VAL A 296 14.06 -18.46 -15.67
N LYS A 297 13.19 -19.30 -15.10
CA LYS A 297 12.98 -20.68 -15.58
C LYS A 297 11.99 -20.80 -16.72
N SER A 298 11.12 -19.81 -16.94
CA SER A 298 10.03 -19.93 -17.90
C SER A 298 10.39 -19.34 -19.27
N ASP A 299 10.22 -20.12 -20.32
CA ASP A 299 10.33 -19.67 -21.72
C ASP A 299 9.12 -18.83 -22.15
N LEU A 300 8.04 -18.81 -21.34
CA LEU A 300 6.87 -17.99 -21.61
C LEU A 300 7.18 -16.49 -21.61
N THR A 301 8.21 -16.07 -20.88
CA THR A 301 8.67 -14.67 -20.85
C THR A 301 9.12 -14.14 -22.21
N GLU A 302 9.53 -15.02 -23.13
CA GLU A 302 9.95 -14.65 -24.49
C GLU A 302 8.76 -14.39 -25.43
N LYS A 303 7.55 -14.80 -25.04
CA LYS A 303 6.33 -14.64 -25.84
C LYS A 303 5.62 -13.31 -25.64
N TYR A 304 6.09 -12.47 -24.73
CA TYR A 304 5.47 -11.20 -24.36
C TYR A 304 6.50 -10.07 -24.39
N ASP A 305 6.04 -8.87 -24.75
CA ASP A 305 6.89 -7.67 -24.71
C ASP A 305 7.04 -7.16 -23.27
N LEU A 306 8.18 -7.46 -22.65
CA LEU A 306 8.53 -7.02 -21.30
C LEU A 306 9.47 -5.80 -21.30
N SER A 307 9.69 -5.15 -22.45
CA SER A 307 10.66 -4.05 -22.61
C SER A 307 10.31 -2.80 -21.78
N SER A 308 9.06 -2.65 -21.35
CA SER A 308 8.64 -1.57 -20.46
C SER A 308 9.08 -1.76 -19.01
N LEU A 309 9.34 -3.01 -18.59
CA LEU A 309 9.68 -3.31 -17.19
C LEU A 309 11.09 -2.77 -16.89
N ARG A 310 11.18 -1.91 -15.87
CA ARG A 310 12.43 -1.24 -15.47
C ARG A 310 13.00 -1.81 -14.17
N SER A 311 12.11 -2.15 -13.22
CA SER A 311 12.55 -2.66 -11.92
C SER A 311 11.57 -3.61 -11.26
N LEU A 312 12.12 -4.53 -10.46
CA LEU A 312 11.39 -5.42 -9.56
C LEU A 312 11.80 -5.13 -8.13
N GLY A 313 10.81 -4.81 -7.26
CA GLY A 313 11.02 -4.69 -5.83
C GLY A 313 10.89 -6.06 -5.18
N CYS A 314 11.99 -6.75 -4.91
CA CYS A 314 11.97 -8.08 -4.32
C CYS A 314 12.00 -8.03 -2.79
N GLY A 315 10.98 -8.61 -2.14
CA GLY A 315 10.89 -8.61 -0.67
C GLY A 315 10.22 -9.86 -0.11
N GLY A 316 10.10 -9.91 1.22
CA GLY A 316 9.47 -11.01 1.95
C GLY A 316 10.40 -12.18 2.28
N ALA A 317 11.48 -12.37 1.54
CA ALA A 317 12.54 -13.35 1.80
C ALA A 317 13.84 -12.96 1.06
N PRO A 318 15.00 -13.49 1.44
CA PRO A 318 16.24 -13.26 0.72
C PRO A 318 16.18 -13.87 -0.69
N LEU A 319 16.70 -13.14 -1.68
CA LEU A 319 16.92 -13.65 -3.04
C LEU A 319 18.34 -14.22 -3.14
N GLY A 320 18.45 -15.48 -3.55
CA GLY A 320 19.75 -16.12 -3.78
C GLY A 320 20.54 -15.44 -4.90
N LYS A 321 21.84 -15.25 -4.70
CA LYS A 321 22.73 -14.59 -5.66
C LYS A 321 22.67 -15.24 -7.06
N GLU A 322 22.71 -16.57 -7.12
CA GLU A 322 22.65 -17.31 -8.39
C GLU A 322 21.39 -16.99 -9.22
N VAL A 323 20.24 -16.86 -8.54
CA VAL A 323 18.98 -16.50 -9.20
C VAL A 323 19.01 -15.05 -9.68
N ALA A 324 19.56 -14.15 -8.87
CA ALA A 324 19.71 -12.74 -9.23
C ALA A 324 20.63 -12.57 -10.46
N ASP A 325 21.76 -13.30 -10.50
CA ASP A 325 22.72 -13.27 -11.61
C ASP A 325 22.06 -13.78 -12.90
N LYS A 326 21.39 -14.94 -12.86
CA LYS A 326 20.66 -15.50 -14.02
C LYS A 326 19.51 -14.58 -14.50
N PHE A 327 18.81 -13.93 -13.57
CA PHE A 327 17.79 -12.97 -13.95
C PHE A 327 18.39 -11.78 -14.70
N LYS A 328 19.52 -11.25 -14.21
CA LYS A 328 20.22 -10.13 -14.85
C LYS A 328 20.77 -10.49 -16.23
N GLU A 329 21.22 -11.74 -16.43
CA GLU A 329 21.62 -12.22 -17.75
C GLU A 329 20.43 -12.25 -18.75
N LYS A 330 19.27 -12.73 -18.30
CA LYS A 330 18.05 -12.83 -19.12
C LYS A 330 17.36 -11.49 -19.35
N PHE A 331 17.36 -10.60 -18.33
CA PHE A 331 16.71 -9.29 -18.36
C PHE A 331 17.69 -8.18 -17.94
N PRO A 332 18.70 -7.86 -18.77
CA PRO A 332 19.78 -6.92 -18.40
C PRO A 332 19.28 -5.49 -18.18
N HIS A 333 18.10 -5.14 -18.73
CA HIS A 333 17.46 -3.84 -18.62
C HIS A 333 16.60 -3.68 -17.34
N VAL A 334 16.37 -4.76 -16.57
CA VAL A 334 15.53 -4.74 -15.38
C VAL A 334 16.39 -4.75 -14.12
N GLU A 335 16.22 -3.74 -13.27
CA GLU A 335 16.89 -3.66 -11.96
C GLU A 335 16.12 -4.48 -10.91
N ILE A 336 16.83 -5.29 -10.10
CA ILE A 336 16.26 -5.91 -8.90
C ILE A 336 16.64 -5.07 -7.68
N VAL A 337 15.64 -4.48 -7.03
CA VAL A 337 15.81 -3.78 -5.75
C VAL A 337 15.37 -4.71 -4.63
N GLN A 338 16.32 -5.20 -3.83
CA GLN A 338 15.98 -6.07 -2.70
C GLN A 338 15.56 -5.23 -1.50
N VAL A 339 14.35 -5.51 -1.00
CA VAL A 339 13.85 -4.99 0.27
C VAL A 339 14.02 -6.09 1.32
N ILE A 340 15.02 -5.92 2.17
CA ILE A 340 15.28 -6.88 3.26
C ILE A 340 14.29 -6.56 4.40
N PRO A 341 13.38 -7.49 4.75
CA PRO A 341 12.59 -7.32 5.97
C PRO A 341 13.52 -7.51 7.17
N PHE A 342 13.48 -6.58 8.10
CA PHE A 342 14.12 -6.69 9.38
C PHE A 342 13.33 -7.57 10.33
#